data_c13ded5b628dba4d7aa50e1517491cce
#
_entry.id   c13ded5b628dba4d7aa50e1517491cce
#
_cell.length_a   1.000
_cell.length_b   1.000
_cell.length_c   1.000
_cell.angle_alpha   90.00
_cell.angle_beta   90.00
_cell.angle_gamma   90.00
#
_symmetry.space_group_name_H-M   'P 1'
#
loop_
_entity.id
_entity.type
_entity.pdbx_description
1 polymer ?
#
loop_
_entity_poly.entity_id
_entity_poly.type
_entity_poly.pdbx_seq_one_letter_code
_entity_poly.pdbx_strand_id
1 'polypeptide(L)'
;MRIAIIGGSFNPPHIGHMILIEEILATGRYQRVLLIPAKTAPHKVPQMDPGPEMRLALLEASIEGLPKVAIEDCELKRTGLSYTSDTLEELWDRKLFDEKPGLVIGDDLAPDFLATWKRAEKILELAEIGRASCRERVSSP
;
A
#
# COMPACT_ATOMS: atom_id res chain seq x y z
N MET A 1 -17.10 -0.57 -7.06
CA MET A 1 -16.25 -1.53 -6.35
C MET A 1 -15.22 -0.77 -5.52
N ARG A 2 -15.17 -1.05 -4.24
CA ARG A 2 -14.21 -0.38 -3.36
C ARG A 2 -12.91 -1.16 -3.30
N ILE A 3 -11.81 -0.44 -3.42
CA ILE A 3 -10.46 -1.00 -3.43
C ILE A 3 -9.70 -0.44 -2.24
N ALA A 4 -9.04 -1.30 -1.48
CA ALA A 4 -8.12 -0.87 -0.44
C ALA A 4 -6.71 -0.85 -1.01
N ILE A 5 -5.97 0.21 -0.76
CA ILE A 5 -4.59 0.37 -1.24
C ILE A 5 -3.64 0.20 -0.06
N ILE A 6 -2.65 -0.65 -0.23
CA ILE A 6 -1.57 -0.80 0.73
C ILE A 6 -0.27 -0.49 0.00
N GLY A 7 0.37 0.61 0.39
CA GLY A 7 1.68 0.96 -0.15
C GLY A 7 2.77 0.57 0.82
N GLY A 8 3.96 0.35 0.30
CA GLY A 8 5.11 0.05 1.14
C GLY A 8 6.26 -0.51 0.34
N SER A 9 7.39 -0.71 1.00
CA SER A 9 8.56 -1.27 0.33
C SER A 9 8.42 -2.78 0.11
N PHE A 10 7.69 -3.48 0.97
CA PHE A 10 7.58 -4.94 0.94
C PHE A 10 8.95 -5.60 0.84
N ASN A 11 9.83 -5.27 1.76
CA ASN A 11 11.21 -5.73 1.73
C ASN A 11 11.56 -6.50 3.01
N PRO A 12 11.28 -7.81 3.08
CA PRO A 12 10.46 -8.55 2.11
C PRO A 12 8.97 -8.49 2.47
N PRO A 13 8.09 -9.01 1.63
CA PRO A 13 6.72 -9.29 2.05
C PRO A 13 6.75 -10.30 3.18
N HIS A 14 5.88 -10.18 4.15
CA HIS A 14 5.86 -11.10 5.28
C HIS A 14 4.43 -11.41 5.72
N ILE A 15 4.32 -12.33 6.69
CA ILE A 15 3.02 -12.83 7.13
C ILE A 15 2.12 -11.71 7.66
N GLY A 16 2.70 -10.66 8.24
CA GLY A 16 1.93 -9.51 8.69
C GLY A 16 1.17 -8.82 7.57
N HIS A 17 1.77 -8.75 6.38
CA HIS A 17 1.10 -8.22 5.20
C HIS A 17 -0.08 -9.10 4.80
N MET A 18 0.10 -10.42 4.85
CA MET A 18 -0.96 -11.36 4.50
C MET A 18 -2.13 -11.29 5.47
N ILE A 19 -1.85 -11.20 6.76
CA ILE A 19 -2.87 -11.06 7.79
C ILE A 19 -3.66 -9.77 7.57
N LEU A 20 -2.97 -8.67 7.29
CA LEU A 20 -3.61 -7.38 7.02
C LEU A 20 -4.56 -7.47 5.83
N ILE A 21 -4.10 -8.09 4.74
CA ILE A 21 -4.92 -8.28 3.55
C ILE A 21 -6.19 -9.06 3.88
N GLU A 22 -6.04 -10.18 4.59
CA GLU A 22 -7.18 -11.01 4.96
C GLU A 22 -8.17 -10.26 5.83
N GLU A 23 -7.69 -9.49 6.79
CA GLU A 23 -8.58 -8.71 7.66
C GLU A 23 -9.32 -7.63 6.91
N ILE A 24 -8.66 -6.95 6.00
CA ILE A 24 -9.30 -5.93 5.17
C ILE A 24 -10.42 -6.55 4.33
N LEU A 25 -10.16 -7.67 3.70
CA LEU A 25 -11.17 -8.34 2.90
C LEU A 25 -12.31 -8.89 3.74
N ALA A 26 -12.00 -9.34 4.97
CA ALA A 26 -13.00 -9.89 5.87
C ALA A 26 -14.00 -8.83 6.36
N THR A 27 -13.64 -7.55 6.34
CA THR A 27 -14.56 -6.49 6.77
C THR A 27 -15.76 -6.35 5.84
N GLY A 28 -15.63 -6.81 4.59
CA GLY A 28 -16.67 -6.65 3.58
C GLY A 28 -16.76 -5.24 3.02
N ARG A 29 -15.97 -4.30 3.53
CA ARG A 29 -15.99 -2.91 3.06
C ARG A 29 -15.24 -2.72 1.75
N TYR A 30 -14.32 -3.62 1.44
CA TYR A 30 -13.51 -3.57 0.22
C TYR A 30 -13.59 -4.91 -0.50
N GLN A 31 -13.75 -4.85 -1.79
CA GLN A 31 -13.84 -6.04 -2.62
C GLN A 31 -12.49 -6.47 -3.18
N ARG A 32 -11.52 -5.56 -3.18
CA ARG A 32 -10.18 -5.86 -3.68
C ARG A 32 -9.14 -5.13 -2.85
N VAL A 33 -7.93 -5.68 -2.86
CA VAL A 33 -6.76 -5.05 -2.25
C VAL A 33 -5.72 -4.84 -3.33
N LEU A 34 -5.20 -3.63 -3.41
CA LEU A 34 -4.18 -3.25 -4.39
C LEU A 34 -2.88 -2.97 -3.63
N LEU A 35 -1.84 -3.72 -3.94
CA LEU A 35 -0.53 -3.54 -3.32
C LEU A 35 0.32 -2.69 -4.24
N ILE A 36 0.89 -1.61 -3.71
CA ILE A 36 1.74 -0.70 -4.49
C ILE A 36 3.13 -0.69 -3.88
N PRO A 37 4.05 -1.50 -4.42
CA PRO A 37 5.42 -1.51 -3.91
C PRO A 37 6.17 -0.24 -4.29
N ALA A 38 6.88 0.33 -3.32
CA ALA A 38 7.70 1.51 -3.54
C ALA A 38 9.01 1.12 -4.21
N LYS A 39 9.53 2.01 -5.06
CA LYS A 39 10.78 1.75 -5.77
C LYS A 39 11.98 1.68 -4.82
N THR A 40 12.01 2.57 -3.84
CA THR A 40 13.06 2.58 -2.84
C THR A 40 12.45 2.51 -1.46
N ALA A 41 13.20 1.97 -0.50
CA ALA A 41 12.82 1.94 0.90
C ALA A 41 13.57 3.07 1.61
N PRO A 42 12.97 4.26 1.75
CA PRO A 42 13.72 5.46 2.17
C PRO A 42 14.33 5.35 3.57
N HIS A 43 13.80 4.48 4.40
CA HIS A 43 14.28 4.31 5.77
C HIS A 43 15.10 3.04 5.97
N LYS A 44 15.48 2.37 4.89
CA LYS A 44 16.24 1.12 4.97
C LYS A 44 17.65 1.30 4.47
N VAL A 45 18.57 0.51 5.04
CA VAL A 45 19.95 0.48 4.59
C VAL A 45 19.99 -0.08 3.18
N PRO A 46 20.61 0.64 2.20
CA PRO A 46 20.54 0.22 0.80
C PRO A 46 21.02 -1.20 0.53
N GLN A 47 22.06 -1.65 1.24
CA GLN A 47 22.58 -3.01 1.03
C GLN A 47 21.63 -4.11 1.51
N MET A 48 20.58 -3.75 2.27
CA MET A 48 19.56 -4.70 2.71
C MET A 48 18.42 -4.82 1.73
N ASP A 49 18.42 -4.01 0.69
CA ASP A 49 17.36 -4.01 -0.32
C ASP A 49 17.83 -4.84 -1.51
N PRO A 50 17.13 -5.95 -1.84
CA PRO A 50 17.50 -6.79 -3.00
C PRO A 50 17.18 -6.12 -4.34
N GLY A 51 16.52 -4.96 -4.31
CA GLY A 51 16.14 -4.24 -5.50
C GLY A 51 14.66 -4.39 -5.84
N PRO A 52 14.11 -3.44 -6.62
CA PRO A 52 12.68 -3.44 -6.90
C PRO A 52 12.20 -4.66 -7.68
N GLU A 53 13.03 -5.19 -8.58
CA GLU A 53 12.65 -6.35 -9.37
C GLU A 53 12.48 -7.60 -8.50
N MET A 54 13.40 -7.82 -7.58
CA MET A 54 13.33 -8.96 -6.67
C MET A 54 12.16 -8.80 -5.70
N ARG A 55 11.95 -7.59 -5.18
CA ARG A 55 10.83 -7.33 -4.28
C ARG A 55 9.50 -7.57 -4.97
N LEU A 56 9.39 -7.16 -6.24
CA LEU A 56 8.18 -7.41 -7.03
C LEU A 56 7.95 -8.91 -7.22
N ALA A 57 8.99 -9.65 -7.57
CA ALA A 57 8.88 -11.09 -7.77
C ALA A 57 8.43 -11.81 -6.50
N LEU A 58 8.98 -11.42 -5.36
CA LEU A 58 8.59 -12.01 -4.07
C LEU A 58 7.15 -11.67 -3.72
N LEU A 59 6.73 -10.45 -4.02
CA LEU A 59 5.36 -10.03 -3.74
C LEU A 59 4.37 -10.78 -4.63
N GLU A 60 4.69 -10.95 -5.91
CA GLU A 60 3.86 -11.71 -6.83
C GLU A 60 3.70 -13.15 -6.37
N ALA A 61 4.79 -13.76 -5.92
CA ALA A 61 4.74 -15.12 -5.39
C ALA A 61 3.88 -15.21 -4.12
N SER A 62 3.95 -14.17 -3.28
CA SER A 62 3.20 -14.14 -2.02
C SER A 62 1.70 -14.10 -2.21
N ILE A 63 1.23 -13.46 -3.29
CA ILE A 63 -0.21 -13.32 -3.52
C ILE A 63 -0.75 -14.31 -4.55
N GLU A 64 0.07 -15.22 -5.01
CA GLU A 64 -0.37 -16.24 -5.96
C GLU A 64 -1.55 -17.01 -5.38
N GLY A 65 -2.61 -17.14 -6.17
CA GLY A 65 -3.82 -17.81 -5.71
C GLY A 65 -4.80 -16.93 -4.95
N LEU A 66 -4.52 -15.64 -4.80
CA LEU A 66 -5.42 -14.70 -4.13
C LEU A 66 -6.13 -13.82 -5.17
N PRO A 67 -7.35 -14.19 -5.60
CA PRO A 67 -7.99 -13.50 -6.74
C PRO A 67 -8.41 -12.07 -6.47
N LYS A 68 -8.56 -11.69 -5.20
CA LYS A 68 -8.99 -10.34 -4.83
C LYS A 68 -7.83 -9.40 -4.55
N VAL A 69 -6.59 -9.85 -4.74
CA VAL A 69 -5.40 -9.07 -4.49
C VAL A 69 -4.66 -8.87 -5.80
N ALA A 70 -4.25 -7.64 -6.06
CA ALA A 70 -3.51 -7.30 -7.25
C ALA A 70 -2.33 -6.40 -6.88
N ILE A 71 -1.34 -6.33 -7.76
CA ILE A 71 -0.17 -5.48 -7.58
C ILE A 71 -0.21 -4.39 -8.64
N GLU A 72 0.04 -3.16 -8.21
CA GLU A 72 0.20 -2.03 -9.12
C GLU A 72 1.66 -1.57 -9.03
N ASP A 73 2.39 -1.70 -10.11
CA ASP A 73 3.83 -1.46 -10.13
C ASP A 73 4.23 -0.08 -10.65
N CYS A 74 3.31 0.86 -10.71
CA CYS A 74 3.58 2.17 -11.29
C CYS A 74 4.72 2.91 -10.58
N GLU A 75 4.86 2.75 -9.27
CA GLU A 75 5.95 3.40 -8.54
C GLU A 75 7.31 2.78 -8.86
N LEU A 76 7.34 1.52 -9.21
CA LEU A 76 8.59 0.86 -9.61
C LEU A 76 9.08 1.35 -10.97
N LYS A 77 8.17 1.78 -11.84
CA LYS A 77 8.49 2.25 -13.18
C LYS A 77 8.81 3.74 -13.24
N ARG A 78 8.45 4.47 -12.19
CA ARG A 78 8.63 5.91 -12.16
C ARG A 78 10.09 6.25 -11.85
N THR A 79 10.61 7.32 -12.46
CA THR A 79 11.94 7.81 -12.12
C THR A 79 11.84 8.76 -10.93
N GLY A 80 12.84 8.72 -10.05
CA GLY A 80 12.88 9.57 -8.87
C GLY A 80 11.95 9.09 -7.75
N LEU A 81 11.68 9.98 -6.81
CA LEU A 81 10.83 9.69 -5.67
C LEU A 81 9.36 9.65 -6.08
N SER A 82 8.62 8.74 -5.49
CA SER A 82 7.19 8.65 -5.67
C SER A 82 6.47 9.14 -4.42
N TYR A 83 5.47 9.98 -4.63
CA TYR A 83 4.61 10.43 -3.55
C TYR A 83 3.22 9.84 -3.74
N THR A 84 2.57 9.53 -2.62
CA THR A 84 1.25 8.91 -2.65
C THR A 84 0.23 9.74 -3.43
N SER A 85 0.29 11.07 -3.29
CA SER A 85 -0.63 11.94 -4.03
C SER A 85 -0.49 11.78 -5.54
N ASP A 86 0.74 11.68 -6.02
CA ASP A 86 0.99 11.52 -7.46
C ASP A 86 0.51 10.15 -7.96
N THR A 87 0.73 9.13 -7.16
CA THR A 87 0.27 7.79 -7.49
C THR A 87 -1.25 7.72 -7.54
N LEU A 88 -1.94 8.32 -6.57
CA LEU A 88 -3.39 8.35 -6.57
C LEU A 88 -3.94 9.11 -7.77
N GLU A 89 -3.33 10.24 -8.13
CA GLU A 89 -3.75 10.99 -9.32
C GLU A 89 -3.59 10.16 -10.58
N GLU A 90 -2.47 9.46 -10.72
CA GLU A 90 -2.25 8.59 -11.88
C GLU A 90 -3.31 7.49 -11.96
N LEU A 91 -3.61 6.83 -10.84
CA LEU A 91 -4.59 5.75 -10.83
C LEU A 91 -6.00 6.26 -11.13
N TRP A 92 -6.35 7.44 -10.65
CA TRP A 92 -7.63 8.06 -10.99
C TRP A 92 -7.69 8.41 -12.48
N ASP A 93 -6.61 8.94 -13.03
CA ASP A 93 -6.55 9.27 -14.47
C ASP A 93 -6.68 8.03 -15.34
N ARG A 94 -6.17 6.90 -14.86
CA ARG A 94 -6.30 5.62 -15.56
C ARG A 94 -7.69 4.99 -15.36
N LYS A 95 -8.57 5.66 -14.64
CA LYS A 95 -9.93 5.20 -14.37
C LYS A 95 -9.99 3.85 -13.65
N LEU A 96 -9.01 3.63 -12.77
CA LEU A 96 -8.95 2.41 -11.98
C LEU A 96 -10.04 2.38 -10.90
N PHE A 97 -10.48 3.54 -10.44
CA PHE A 97 -11.45 3.66 -9.37
C PHE A 97 -12.77 4.23 -9.89
N ASP A 98 -13.89 3.70 -9.41
CA ASP A 98 -15.21 4.26 -9.63
C ASP A 98 -15.72 4.98 -8.38
N GLU A 99 -15.05 4.82 -7.25
CA GLU A 99 -15.33 5.53 -6.02
C GLU A 99 -14.01 5.64 -5.25
N LYS A 100 -13.98 6.45 -4.20
CA LYS A 100 -12.75 6.66 -3.43
C LYS A 100 -12.22 5.35 -2.89
N PRO A 101 -10.95 5.02 -3.17
CA PRO A 101 -10.31 3.87 -2.54
C PRO A 101 -9.99 4.15 -1.09
N GLY A 102 -9.79 3.10 -0.31
CA GLY A 102 -9.25 3.24 1.03
C GLY A 102 -7.74 3.14 0.98
N LEU A 103 -7.06 4.14 1.53
CA LEU A 103 -5.61 4.10 1.68
C LEU A 103 -5.30 3.64 3.09
N VAL A 104 -4.67 2.48 3.22
CA VAL A 104 -4.37 1.89 4.52
C VAL A 104 -2.99 2.32 4.96
N ILE A 105 -2.91 2.98 6.11
CA ILE A 105 -1.65 3.41 6.70
C ILE A 105 -1.54 2.83 8.11
N GLY A 106 -0.30 2.66 8.58
CA GLY A 106 -0.07 2.14 9.92
C GLY A 106 -0.50 3.15 10.99
N ASP A 107 -0.89 2.63 12.16
CA ASP A 107 -1.30 3.48 13.28
C ASP A 107 -0.21 4.45 13.71
N ASP A 108 1.04 4.03 13.61
CA ASP A 108 2.18 4.88 13.98
C ASP A 108 2.39 6.06 13.02
N LEU A 109 1.88 5.96 11.81
CA LEU A 109 1.99 7.03 10.81
C LEU A 109 0.77 7.95 10.79
N ALA A 110 -0.37 7.44 11.24
CA ALA A 110 -1.63 8.18 11.12
C ALA A 110 -1.66 9.53 11.85
N PRO A 111 -1.13 9.63 13.08
CA PRO A 111 -1.19 10.91 13.80
C PRO A 111 -0.45 12.04 13.09
N ASP A 112 0.62 11.72 12.37
CA ASP A 112 1.46 12.71 11.72
C ASP A 112 1.16 12.88 10.24
N PHE A 113 0.11 12.25 9.76
CA PHE A 113 -0.22 12.22 8.33
C PHE A 113 -0.28 13.61 7.71
N LEU A 114 -1.06 14.51 8.31
CA LEU A 114 -1.24 15.85 7.75
C LEU A 114 0.03 16.69 7.83
N ALA A 115 0.90 16.42 8.80
CA ALA A 115 2.11 17.19 9.01
C ALA A 115 3.27 16.72 8.15
N THR A 116 3.36 15.43 7.87
CA THR A 116 4.56 14.83 7.26
C THR A 116 4.38 14.38 5.82
N TRP A 117 3.18 14.05 5.41
CA TRP A 117 2.96 13.55 4.06
C TRP A 117 2.80 14.70 3.07
N LYS A 118 3.52 14.62 1.97
CA LYS A 118 3.43 15.63 0.94
C LYS A 118 2.03 15.64 0.34
N ARG A 119 1.43 16.83 0.27
CA ARG A 119 0.11 17.04 -0.30
C ARG A 119 -0.96 16.17 0.36
N ALA A 120 -0.90 16.06 1.70
CA ALA A 120 -1.86 15.25 2.44
C ALA A 120 -3.32 15.63 2.15
N GLU A 121 -3.59 16.91 1.96
CA GLU A 121 -4.94 17.36 1.63
C GLU A 121 -5.42 16.79 0.30
N LYS A 122 -4.54 16.72 -0.68
CA LYS A 122 -4.87 16.15 -1.99
C LYS A 122 -5.14 14.64 -1.84
N ILE A 123 -4.38 13.97 -0.99
CA ILE A 123 -4.60 12.55 -0.73
C ILE A 123 -6.01 12.33 -0.16
N LEU A 124 -6.44 13.20 0.78
CA LEU A 124 -7.77 13.08 1.36
C LEU A 124 -8.89 13.33 0.36
N GLU A 125 -8.62 14.12 -0.68
CA GLU A 125 -9.59 14.31 -1.77
C GLU A 125 -9.72 13.04 -2.63
N LEU A 126 -8.65 12.29 -2.77
CA LEU A 126 -8.58 11.16 -3.71
C LEU A 126 -8.83 9.80 -3.06
N ALA A 127 -8.69 9.71 -1.73
CA ALA A 127 -8.81 8.45 -1.02
C ALA A 127 -9.36 8.67 0.39
N GLU A 128 -9.93 7.62 0.97
CA GLU A 128 -10.28 7.60 2.38
C GLU A 128 -9.11 6.99 3.14
N ILE A 129 -8.83 7.48 4.34
CA ILE A 129 -7.74 6.93 5.13
C ILE A 129 -8.26 5.82 6.03
N GLY A 130 -7.67 4.63 5.88
CA GLY A 130 -7.91 3.51 6.76
C GLY A 130 -6.70 3.29 7.65
N ARG A 131 -6.93 3.06 8.92
CA ARG A 131 -5.85 2.81 9.88
C ARG A 131 -5.67 1.32 10.08
N ALA A 132 -4.42 0.88 10.03
CA ALA A 132 -4.08 -0.51 10.28
C ALA A 132 -3.30 -0.58 11.58
N SER A 133 -3.82 -1.34 12.54
CA SER A 133 -3.17 -1.52 13.82
C SER A 133 -2.30 -2.78 13.79
N CYS A 134 -1.15 -2.67 13.14
CA CYS A 134 -0.21 -3.78 13.09
C CYS A 134 0.24 -4.21 14.49
N ARG A 135 0.35 -3.23 15.39
CA ARG A 135 0.73 -3.54 16.77
C ARG A 135 -0.29 -4.42 17.44
N GLU A 136 -1.57 -4.14 17.27
CA GLU A 136 -2.63 -4.95 17.87
C GLU A 136 -2.61 -6.36 17.33
N ARG A 137 -2.37 -6.53 16.05
CA ARG A 137 -2.29 -7.83 15.43
C ARG A 137 -1.09 -8.63 15.91
N VAL A 138 0.04 -7.96 16.06
CA VAL A 138 1.26 -8.61 16.52
C VAL A 138 1.16 -8.95 18.00
N SER A 139 0.58 -8.06 18.79
CA SER A 139 0.48 -8.25 20.24
C SER A 139 -0.78 -8.98 20.69
N SER A 140 -1.74 -9.17 19.82
CA SER A 140 -2.94 -9.91 20.16
C SER A 140 -2.61 -11.36 20.47
N PRO A 141 -3.05 -11.86 21.57
CA PRO A 141 -2.83 -13.26 21.88
C PRO A 141 -3.63 -14.17 20.97
#